data_e7e8c9bbb7724119b37e29334c138ac6
#
_entry.id   e7e8c9bbb7724119b37e29334c138ac6
#
_cell.length_a   1.000
_cell.length_b   1.000
_cell.length_c   1.000
_cell.angle_alpha   90.00
_cell.angle_beta   90.00
_cell.angle_gamma   90.00
#
_symmetry.space_group_name_H-M   'P 1'
#
loop_
_entity.id
_entity.type
_entity.pdbx_description
1 polymer ?
#
loop_
_entity_poly.entity_id
_entity_poly.type
_entity_poly.pdbx_seq_one_letter_code
_entity_poly.pdbx_strand_id
1 'polypeptide(L)'
;MEEFLWVEKYRPNNIGDCVLPKELKTTLKEFVKNKNIPNLILSGGPGVGKTTAAKAMINEIGATYMLINASEDGNIDTLRTTIKNFASTVSLEGTGRKYIILDEADYLNPQSTQPALRGFMEEFSNNCGFILTCNYISRLIPALQSRCSIVQFITLKTEKPKLAMEFLVRVKDILNKENVKFDKKVVMEVLFKYFPDWRRVLNELQRYSASGQIDAGMLTNLQEVNINELMQALKKKEFTVVREWIVHNLNDDPSRIIRNIYDNLYDNVDASTIPHAVVILAEYSYKSAFVADHEINMLACLTEIMSQVKFK
;
A
#
# COMPACT_ATOMS: atom_id res chain seq x y z
N MET A 1 19.91 -19.15 2.74
CA MET A 1 20.12 -17.89 3.48
C MET A 1 18.85 -17.60 4.27
N GLU A 2 18.95 -17.40 5.58
CA GLU A 2 17.79 -16.97 6.36
C GLU A 2 17.42 -15.53 5.95
N GLU A 3 16.15 -15.33 5.63
CA GLU A 3 15.65 -14.00 5.29
C GLU A 3 15.66 -13.12 6.54
N PHE A 4 16.44 -12.05 6.50
CA PHE A 4 16.62 -11.13 7.63
C PHE A 4 15.38 -10.27 7.88
N LEU A 5 14.69 -9.86 6.82
CA LEU A 5 13.53 -8.99 6.94
C LEU A 5 12.27 -9.76 7.36
N TRP A 6 11.61 -9.34 8.42
CA TRP A 6 10.39 -9.97 8.91
C TRP A 6 9.27 -9.98 7.87
N VAL A 7 9.22 -8.98 7.01
CA VAL A 7 8.25 -8.90 5.91
C VAL A 7 8.36 -10.07 4.96
N GLU A 8 9.57 -10.55 4.69
CA GLU A 8 9.82 -11.72 3.83
C GLU A 8 9.77 -13.03 4.63
N LYS A 9 10.48 -13.10 5.75
CA LYS A 9 10.56 -14.30 6.62
C LYS A 9 9.18 -14.80 7.06
N TYR A 10 8.25 -13.89 7.35
CA TYR A 10 6.90 -14.21 7.81
C TYR A 10 5.82 -13.96 6.75
N ARG A 11 6.20 -13.95 5.47
CA ARG A 11 5.23 -13.81 4.38
C ARG A 11 4.27 -15.00 4.34
N PRO A 12 2.93 -14.78 4.31
CA PRO A 12 1.96 -15.87 4.17
C PRO A 12 2.18 -16.70 2.90
N ASN A 13 2.11 -18.01 3.02
CA ASN A 13 2.23 -18.96 1.91
C ASN A 13 0.88 -19.45 1.39
N ASN A 14 -0.20 -19.18 2.11
CA ASN A 14 -1.57 -19.53 1.72
C ASN A 14 -2.54 -18.36 1.99
N ILE A 15 -3.69 -18.36 1.30
CA ILE A 15 -4.70 -17.31 1.45
C ILE A 15 -5.36 -17.34 2.84
N GLY A 16 -5.40 -18.52 3.47
CA GLY A 16 -5.93 -18.66 4.83
C GLY A 16 -5.20 -17.77 5.83
N ASP A 17 -3.89 -17.63 5.71
CA ASP A 17 -3.02 -16.87 6.61
C ASP A 17 -2.91 -15.38 6.24
N CYS A 18 -3.40 -14.97 5.07
CA CYS A 18 -3.43 -13.57 4.69
C CYS A 18 -4.50 -12.81 5.50
N VAL A 19 -4.13 -11.65 6.03
CA VAL A 19 -5.06 -10.72 6.69
C VAL A 19 -5.68 -9.83 5.61
N LEU A 20 -6.92 -10.15 5.23
CA LEU A 20 -7.64 -9.52 4.12
C LEU A 20 -9.12 -9.34 4.48
N PRO A 21 -9.82 -8.35 3.90
CA PRO A 21 -11.27 -8.22 4.00
C PRO A 21 -11.99 -9.54 3.65
N LYS A 22 -13.10 -9.81 4.36
CA LYS A 22 -13.78 -11.12 4.27
C LYS A 22 -14.19 -11.48 2.85
N GLU A 23 -14.82 -10.55 2.14
CA GLU A 23 -15.29 -10.78 0.77
C GLU A 23 -14.12 -11.04 -0.20
N LEU A 24 -13.07 -10.20 -0.10
CA LEU A 24 -11.84 -10.39 -0.86
C LEU A 24 -11.22 -11.77 -0.61
N LYS A 25 -11.08 -12.15 0.67
CA LYS A 25 -10.53 -13.46 1.06
C LYS A 25 -11.36 -14.61 0.52
N THR A 26 -12.68 -14.48 0.50
CA THR A 26 -13.58 -15.50 -0.06
C THR A 26 -13.38 -15.64 -1.56
N THR A 27 -13.37 -14.54 -2.32
CA THR A 27 -13.13 -14.55 -3.76
C THR A 27 -11.80 -15.21 -4.14
N LEU A 28 -10.70 -14.85 -3.43
CA LEU A 28 -9.40 -15.46 -3.71
C LEU A 28 -9.35 -16.94 -3.37
N LYS A 29 -10.04 -17.37 -2.28
CA LYS A 29 -10.17 -18.80 -1.94
C LYS A 29 -10.95 -19.60 -2.99
N GLU A 30 -11.94 -19.01 -3.63
CA GLU A 30 -12.67 -19.67 -4.72
C GLU A 30 -11.79 -19.93 -5.93
N PHE A 31 -10.92 -18.98 -6.32
CA PHE A 31 -9.93 -19.22 -7.38
C PHE A 31 -8.99 -20.37 -7.05
N VAL A 32 -8.50 -20.41 -5.82
CA VAL A 32 -7.62 -21.49 -5.33
C VAL A 32 -8.35 -22.84 -5.31
N LYS A 33 -9.58 -22.90 -4.78
CA LYS A 33 -10.39 -24.11 -4.71
C LYS A 33 -10.65 -24.71 -6.08
N ASN A 34 -10.91 -23.87 -7.08
CA ASN A 34 -11.16 -24.28 -8.45
C ASN A 34 -9.86 -24.61 -9.22
N LYS A 35 -8.69 -24.44 -8.59
CA LYS A 35 -7.35 -24.59 -9.22
C LYS A 35 -7.20 -23.83 -10.54
N ASN A 36 -7.96 -22.77 -10.71
CA ASN A 36 -7.97 -21.96 -11.93
C ASN A 36 -8.02 -20.49 -11.54
N ILE A 37 -6.87 -19.83 -11.60
CA ILE A 37 -6.76 -18.40 -11.37
C ILE A 37 -6.85 -17.71 -12.73
N PRO A 38 -7.88 -16.88 -12.98
CA PRO A 38 -7.98 -16.10 -14.22
C PRO A 38 -6.85 -15.05 -14.29
N ASN A 39 -6.73 -14.34 -15.40
CA ASN A 39 -5.90 -13.16 -15.43
C ASN A 39 -6.48 -12.14 -14.44
N LEU A 40 -5.64 -11.62 -13.53
CA LEU A 40 -6.04 -10.74 -12.44
C LEU A 40 -5.32 -9.40 -12.49
N ILE A 41 -6.02 -8.36 -12.09
CA ILE A 41 -5.41 -7.09 -11.64
C ILE A 41 -5.74 -6.94 -10.16
N LEU A 42 -4.72 -6.97 -9.29
CA LEU A 42 -4.83 -6.73 -7.86
C LEU A 42 -4.48 -5.25 -7.60
N SER A 43 -5.48 -4.44 -7.33
CA SER A 43 -5.35 -2.98 -7.17
C SER A 43 -5.56 -2.55 -5.73
N GLY A 44 -4.77 -1.59 -5.24
CA GLY A 44 -4.92 -1.03 -3.88
C GLY A 44 -3.66 -0.33 -3.39
N GLY A 45 -3.73 0.31 -2.25
CA GLY A 45 -2.62 1.03 -1.64
C GLY A 45 -1.35 0.19 -1.40
N PRO A 46 -0.22 0.82 -1.06
CA PRO A 46 0.99 0.11 -0.72
C PRO A 46 0.81 -0.74 0.55
N GLY A 47 1.57 -1.84 0.67
CA GLY A 47 1.63 -2.66 1.87
C GLY A 47 0.37 -3.45 2.27
N VAL A 48 -0.73 -3.38 1.48
CA VAL A 48 -2.00 -4.09 1.78
C VAL A 48 -2.00 -5.59 1.46
N GLY A 49 -0.89 -6.13 0.94
CA GLY A 49 -0.71 -7.56 0.72
C GLY A 49 -1.04 -8.07 -0.70
N LYS A 50 -1.09 -7.22 -1.73
CA LYS A 50 -1.38 -7.61 -3.13
C LYS A 50 -0.44 -8.71 -3.65
N THR A 51 0.86 -8.44 -3.66
CA THR A 51 1.90 -9.39 -4.12
C THR A 51 1.94 -10.65 -3.26
N THR A 52 1.71 -10.48 -1.94
CA THR A 52 1.61 -11.61 -1.01
C THR A 52 0.44 -12.52 -1.35
N ALA A 53 -0.74 -11.95 -1.61
CA ALA A 53 -1.92 -12.72 -2.01
C ALA A 53 -1.73 -13.42 -3.37
N ALA A 54 -1.09 -12.75 -4.34
CA ALA A 54 -0.75 -13.36 -5.63
C ALA A 54 0.14 -14.60 -5.45
N LYS A 55 1.25 -14.47 -4.70
CA LYS A 55 2.16 -15.58 -4.41
C LYS A 55 1.46 -16.70 -3.63
N ALA A 56 0.67 -16.34 -2.60
CA ALA A 56 -0.06 -17.31 -1.77
C ALA A 56 -1.05 -18.15 -2.58
N MET A 57 -1.82 -17.54 -3.49
CA MET A 57 -2.73 -18.27 -4.36
C MET A 57 -2.01 -19.30 -5.24
N ILE A 58 -0.89 -18.89 -5.85
CA ILE A 58 -0.15 -19.77 -6.77
C ILE A 58 0.54 -20.90 -6.01
N ASN A 59 1.14 -20.60 -4.85
CA ASN A 59 1.75 -21.60 -3.99
C ASN A 59 0.71 -22.65 -3.52
N GLU A 60 -0.49 -22.20 -3.14
CA GLU A 60 -1.56 -23.08 -2.63
C GLU A 60 -2.09 -24.05 -3.71
N ILE A 61 -2.10 -23.63 -4.99
CA ILE A 61 -2.45 -24.54 -6.10
C ILE A 61 -1.27 -25.36 -6.63
N GLY A 62 -0.05 -25.15 -6.10
CA GLY A 62 1.16 -25.84 -6.51
C GLY A 62 1.62 -25.52 -7.93
N ALA A 63 1.34 -24.33 -8.44
CA ALA A 63 1.72 -23.93 -9.79
C ALA A 63 3.09 -23.21 -9.81
N THR A 64 3.79 -23.35 -10.93
CA THR A 64 5.04 -22.62 -11.17
C THR A 64 4.75 -21.17 -11.54
N TYR A 65 5.49 -20.23 -10.98
CA TYR A 65 5.37 -18.83 -11.35
C TYR A 65 6.70 -18.12 -11.54
N MET A 66 6.65 -17.02 -12.30
CA MET A 66 7.73 -16.05 -12.45
C MET A 66 7.25 -14.72 -11.90
N LEU A 67 8.10 -14.06 -11.11
CA LEU A 67 7.87 -12.70 -10.63
C LEU A 67 8.72 -11.73 -11.43
N ILE A 68 8.10 -10.70 -11.99
CA ILE A 68 8.76 -9.61 -12.69
C ILE A 68 8.37 -8.31 -12.02
N ASN A 69 9.34 -7.52 -11.61
CA ASN A 69 9.10 -6.17 -11.08
C ASN A 69 9.07 -5.18 -12.24
N ALA A 70 7.89 -4.65 -12.54
CA ALA A 70 7.69 -3.74 -13.67
C ALA A 70 8.38 -2.38 -13.51
N SER A 71 8.70 -1.98 -12.28
CA SER A 71 9.43 -0.74 -12.00
C SER A 71 10.93 -0.86 -12.32
N GLU A 72 11.49 -2.07 -12.28
CA GLU A 72 12.90 -2.35 -12.56
C GLU A 72 13.11 -2.88 -13.98
N ASP A 73 12.31 -3.87 -14.38
CA ASP A 73 12.43 -4.62 -15.63
C ASP A 73 11.42 -4.18 -16.70
N GLY A 74 10.88 -2.97 -16.59
CA GLY A 74 9.81 -2.46 -17.46
C GLY A 74 10.17 -2.26 -18.94
N ASN A 75 11.39 -2.60 -19.39
CA ASN A 75 11.79 -2.54 -20.79
C ASN A 75 11.05 -3.59 -21.62
N ILE A 76 10.45 -3.14 -22.75
CA ILE A 76 9.63 -3.98 -23.62
C ILE A 76 10.38 -5.20 -24.17
N ASP A 77 11.64 -5.06 -24.55
CA ASP A 77 12.41 -6.14 -25.17
C ASP A 77 12.81 -7.20 -24.14
N THR A 78 13.18 -6.76 -22.93
CA THR A 78 13.47 -7.65 -21.80
C THR A 78 12.21 -8.42 -21.43
N LEU A 79 11.08 -7.74 -21.24
CA LEU A 79 9.80 -8.38 -20.92
C LEU A 79 9.36 -9.37 -21.99
N ARG A 80 9.48 -8.99 -23.28
CA ARG A 80 9.12 -9.86 -24.41
C ARG A 80 9.89 -11.16 -24.39
N THR A 81 11.21 -11.09 -24.25
CA THR A 81 12.09 -12.25 -24.24
C THR A 81 11.81 -13.13 -23.00
N THR A 82 11.74 -12.52 -21.84
CA THR A 82 11.52 -13.21 -20.57
C THR A 82 10.16 -13.91 -20.51
N ILE A 83 9.09 -13.20 -20.89
CA ILE A 83 7.73 -13.74 -20.93
C ILE A 83 7.63 -14.88 -21.95
N LYS A 84 8.15 -14.69 -23.17
CA LYS A 84 8.12 -15.74 -24.20
C LYS A 84 8.86 -17.00 -23.76
N ASN A 85 10.06 -16.86 -23.25
CA ASN A 85 10.85 -18.01 -22.80
C ASN A 85 10.15 -18.78 -21.68
N PHE A 86 9.52 -18.09 -20.73
CA PHE A 86 8.80 -18.74 -19.64
C PHE A 86 7.46 -19.33 -20.11
N ALA A 87 6.67 -18.60 -20.89
CA ALA A 87 5.32 -19.02 -21.26
C ALA A 87 5.27 -20.09 -22.37
N SER A 88 6.31 -20.16 -23.24
CA SER A 88 6.40 -21.19 -24.28
C SER A 88 6.74 -22.60 -23.76
N THR A 89 7.27 -22.72 -22.56
CA THR A 89 7.57 -24.04 -21.95
C THR A 89 6.38 -24.51 -21.09
N VAL A 90 6.11 -25.83 -21.12
CA VAL A 90 5.05 -26.45 -20.29
C VAL A 90 5.61 -26.78 -18.90
N SER A 91 4.82 -26.58 -17.84
CA SER A 91 5.18 -27.06 -16.51
C SER A 91 4.90 -28.56 -16.41
N LEU A 92 5.83 -29.30 -15.83
CA LEU A 92 5.66 -30.71 -15.50
C LEU A 92 5.03 -30.89 -14.11
N GLU A 93 4.91 -29.81 -13.34
CA GLU A 93 4.40 -29.81 -11.96
C GLU A 93 3.01 -29.15 -11.86
N GLY A 94 2.22 -29.59 -10.89
CA GLY A 94 0.96 -28.98 -10.51
C GLY A 94 -0.12 -29.08 -11.58
N THR A 95 -0.78 -27.97 -11.87
CA THR A 95 -1.91 -27.87 -12.83
C THR A 95 -1.46 -27.85 -14.30
N GLY A 96 -0.14 -27.86 -14.58
CA GLY A 96 0.42 -27.66 -15.91
C GLY A 96 0.39 -26.20 -16.39
N ARG A 97 -0.46 -25.34 -15.82
CA ARG A 97 -0.54 -23.92 -16.13
C ARG A 97 0.45 -23.12 -15.28
N LYS A 98 1.20 -22.23 -15.90
CA LYS A 98 2.13 -21.34 -15.23
C LYS A 98 1.52 -19.97 -14.98
N TYR A 99 2.16 -19.18 -14.13
CA TYR A 99 1.71 -17.83 -13.85
C TYR A 99 2.87 -16.84 -13.93
N ILE A 100 2.57 -15.65 -14.44
CA ILE A 100 3.49 -14.51 -14.41
C ILE A 100 2.86 -13.46 -13.49
N ILE A 101 3.58 -13.12 -12.43
CA ILE A 101 3.24 -12.00 -11.56
C ILE A 101 4.02 -10.79 -12.06
N LEU A 102 3.30 -9.77 -12.51
CA LEU A 102 3.85 -8.45 -12.85
C LEU A 102 3.57 -7.52 -11.68
N ASP A 103 4.58 -7.35 -10.81
CA ASP A 103 4.48 -6.46 -9.67
C ASP A 103 4.68 -5.01 -10.12
N GLU A 104 3.95 -4.09 -9.53
CA GLU A 104 3.97 -2.66 -9.85
C GLU A 104 3.68 -2.35 -11.33
N ALA A 105 2.72 -3.05 -11.94
CA ALA A 105 2.38 -2.93 -13.37
C ALA A 105 1.94 -1.53 -13.81
N ASP A 106 1.58 -0.65 -12.90
CA ASP A 106 1.30 0.77 -13.14
C ASP A 106 2.55 1.61 -13.50
N TYR A 107 3.75 1.04 -13.42
CA TYR A 107 4.99 1.63 -13.94
C TYR A 107 5.29 1.24 -15.39
N LEU A 108 4.59 0.25 -15.95
CA LEU A 108 4.74 -0.14 -17.36
C LEU A 108 4.33 1.00 -18.29
N ASN A 109 5.13 1.23 -19.34
CA ASN A 109 4.82 2.25 -20.32
C ASN A 109 3.49 1.97 -21.04
N PRO A 110 2.50 2.89 -20.98
CA PRO A 110 1.17 2.68 -21.54
C PRO A 110 1.13 2.70 -23.06
N GLN A 111 2.15 3.26 -23.73
CA GLN A 111 2.20 3.35 -25.19
C GLN A 111 2.94 2.19 -25.85
N SER A 112 3.80 1.48 -25.12
CA SER A 112 4.64 0.41 -25.70
C SER A 112 4.43 -0.94 -24.97
N THR A 113 4.76 -0.99 -23.69
CA THR A 113 4.84 -2.24 -22.92
C THR A 113 3.46 -2.82 -22.58
N GLN A 114 2.52 -1.97 -22.18
CA GLN A 114 1.17 -2.44 -21.85
C GLN A 114 0.41 -3.00 -23.08
N PRO A 115 0.46 -2.39 -24.29
CA PRO A 115 -0.10 -3.00 -25.50
C PRO A 115 0.56 -4.35 -25.88
N ALA A 116 1.88 -4.47 -25.71
CA ALA A 116 2.58 -5.74 -25.94
C ALA A 116 2.12 -6.84 -24.98
N LEU A 117 1.96 -6.50 -23.69
CA LEU A 117 1.46 -7.42 -22.66
C LEU A 117 0.06 -7.95 -22.99
N ARG A 118 -0.82 -7.10 -23.56
CA ARG A 118 -2.10 -7.54 -24.07
C ARG A 118 -1.96 -8.68 -25.09
N GLY A 119 -1.02 -8.53 -26.04
CA GLY A 119 -0.74 -9.56 -27.03
C GLY A 119 -0.27 -10.88 -26.40
N PHE A 120 0.60 -10.81 -25.38
CA PHE A 120 1.07 -12.00 -24.67
C PHE A 120 -0.04 -12.71 -23.91
N MET A 121 -0.97 -11.98 -23.28
CA MET A 121 -2.12 -12.58 -22.61
C MET A 121 -3.00 -13.39 -23.56
N GLU A 122 -3.12 -12.97 -24.83
CA GLU A 122 -3.86 -13.68 -25.86
C GLU A 122 -3.05 -14.87 -26.41
N GLU A 123 -1.78 -14.65 -26.75
CA GLU A 123 -0.87 -15.65 -27.34
C GLU A 123 -0.67 -16.86 -26.42
N PHE A 124 -0.49 -16.61 -25.10
CA PHE A 124 -0.17 -17.66 -24.13
C PHE A 124 -1.34 -18.05 -23.21
N SER A 125 -2.57 -17.68 -23.57
CA SER A 125 -3.76 -17.88 -22.72
C SER A 125 -3.97 -19.32 -22.24
N ASN A 126 -3.57 -20.31 -23.03
CA ASN A 126 -3.71 -21.74 -22.71
C ASN A 126 -2.66 -22.22 -21.70
N ASN A 127 -1.45 -21.67 -21.74
CA ASN A 127 -0.30 -22.16 -20.97
C ASN A 127 0.04 -21.30 -19.77
N CYS A 128 -0.29 -20.00 -19.83
CA CYS A 128 0.13 -19.03 -18.86
C CYS A 128 -1.02 -18.11 -18.41
N GLY A 129 -1.12 -17.90 -17.10
CA GLY A 129 -1.98 -16.87 -16.50
C GLY A 129 -1.15 -15.66 -16.08
N PHE A 130 -1.77 -14.49 -16.03
CA PHE A 130 -1.12 -13.24 -15.67
C PHE A 130 -1.79 -12.63 -14.44
N ILE A 131 -0.99 -12.25 -13.44
CA ILE A 131 -1.46 -11.54 -12.26
C ILE A 131 -0.67 -10.23 -12.18
N LEU A 132 -1.36 -9.11 -12.37
CA LEU A 132 -0.80 -7.79 -12.30
C LEU A 132 -1.11 -7.19 -10.91
N THR A 133 -0.13 -6.58 -10.27
CA THR A 133 -0.40 -5.73 -9.10
C THR A 133 -0.22 -4.27 -9.49
N CYS A 134 -1.02 -3.38 -8.93
CA CYS A 134 -0.87 -1.94 -9.14
C CYS A 134 -1.37 -1.15 -7.93
N ASN A 135 -0.82 0.04 -7.74
CA ASN A 135 -1.34 0.99 -6.77
C ASN A 135 -2.46 1.84 -7.41
N TYR A 136 -2.31 2.21 -8.67
CA TYR A 136 -3.22 3.07 -9.40
C TYR A 136 -3.74 2.38 -10.66
N ILE A 137 -4.95 1.83 -10.59
CA ILE A 137 -5.59 1.15 -11.74
C ILE A 137 -5.76 2.07 -12.96
N SER A 138 -5.92 3.38 -12.72
CA SER A 138 -6.05 4.39 -13.78
C SER A 138 -4.81 4.53 -14.68
N ARG A 139 -3.66 4.03 -14.24
CA ARG A 139 -2.43 3.99 -15.05
C ARG A 139 -2.37 2.79 -16.00
N LEU A 140 -3.25 1.80 -15.83
CA LEU A 140 -3.36 0.67 -16.73
C LEU A 140 -4.34 0.99 -17.85
N ILE A 141 -3.97 0.67 -19.09
CA ILE A 141 -4.83 0.91 -20.25
C ILE A 141 -6.13 0.07 -20.18
N PRO A 142 -7.26 0.59 -20.68
CA PRO A 142 -8.55 -0.13 -20.68
C PRO A 142 -8.46 -1.50 -21.35
N ALA A 143 -7.60 -1.66 -22.33
CA ALA A 143 -7.40 -2.91 -23.07
C ALA A 143 -6.80 -4.04 -22.19
N LEU A 144 -6.01 -3.73 -21.15
CA LEU A 144 -5.56 -4.71 -20.15
C LEU A 144 -6.65 -4.96 -19.10
N GLN A 145 -7.31 -3.90 -18.66
CA GLN A 145 -8.38 -4.01 -17.66
C GLN A 145 -9.52 -4.93 -18.13
N SER A 146 -9.89 -4.85 -19.41
CA SER A 146 -10.94 -5.69 -20.00
C SER A 146 -10.58 -7.19 -20.13
N ARG A 147 -9.30 -7.53 -20.03
CA ARG A 147 -8.78 -8.92 -20.13
C ARG A 147 -8.49 -9.56 -18.79
N CYS A 148 -8.67 -8.81 -17.73
CA CYS A 148 -8.38 -9.28 -16.37
C CYS A 148 -9.61 -9.09 -15.47
N SER A 149 -9.77 -9.98 -14.51
CA SER A 149 -10.70 -9.75 -13.40
C SER A 149 -10.03 -8.77 -12.42
N ILE A 150 -10.70 -7.66 -12.12
CA ILE A 150 -10.17 -6.63 -11.23
C ILE A 150 -10.59 -6.95 -9.81
N VAL A 151 -9.60 -7.06 -8.93
CA VAL A 151 -9.78 -7.32 -7.51
C VAL A 151 -9.19 -6.16 -6.72
N GLN A 152 -10.04 -5.42 -6.01
CA GLN A 152 -9.65 -4.23 -5.27
C GLN A 152 -9.37 -4.55 -3.80
N PHE A 153 -8.19 -4.18 -3.32
CA PHE A 153 -7.76 -4.29 -1.93
C PHE A 153 -8.20 -3.05 -1.15
N ILE A 154 -9.51 -2.92 -0.99
CA ILE A 154 -10.13 -1.81 -0.25
C ILE A 154 -10.62 -2.35 1.09
N THR A 155 -10.30 -1.62 2.16
CA THR A 155 -10.80 -1.92 3.51
C THR A 155 -11.91 -0.94 3.88
N LEU A 156 -13.09 -1.44 4.14
CA LEU A 156 -14.21 -0.65 4.65
C LEU A 156 -13.91 -0.16 6.07
N LYS A 157 -14.40 1.02 6.43
CA LYS A 157 -14.22 1.58 7.78
C LYS A 157 -14.73 0.62 8.88
N THR A 158 -15.80 -0.13 8.60
CA THR A 158 -16.41 -1.12 9.50
C THR A 158 -15.55 -2.37 9.72
N GLU A 159 -14.70 -2.74 8.76
CA GLU A 159 -13.83 -3.92 8.85
C GLU A 159 -12.47 -3.61 9.49
N LYS A 160 -12.08 -2.33 9.54
CA LYS A 160 -10.79 -1.89 10.06
C LYS A 160 -10.45 -2.47 11.45
N PRO A 161 -11.33 -2.41 12.48
CA PRO A 161 -11.01 -2.96 13.79
C PRO A 161 -10.76 -4.46 13.76
N LYS A 162 -11.54 -5.21 12.98
CA LYS A 162 -11.41 -6.66 12.87
C LYS A 162 -10.09 -7.07 12.22
N LEU A 163 -9.75 -6.45 11.10
CA LEU A 163 -8.49 -6.71 10.39
C LEU A 163 -7.27 -6.33 11.24
N ALA A 164 -7.37 -5.21 11.97
CA ALA A 164 -6.33 -4.80 12.91
C ALA A 164 -6.11 -5.84 14.01
N MET A 165 -7.19 -6.42 14.55
CA MET A 165 -7.09 -7.47 15.55
C MET A 165 -6.53 -8.78 15.00
N GLU A 166 -6.93 -9.20 13.80
CA GLU A 166 -6.36 -10.38 13.12
C GLU A 166 -4.84 -10.18 12.89
N PHE A 167 -4.43 -8.98 12.44
CA PHE A 167 -3.02 -8.69 12.25
C PHE A 167 -2.24 -8.62 13.57
N LEU A 168 -2.84 -8.10 14.64
CA LEU A 168 -2.24 -8.07 15.98
C LEU A 168 -1.90 -9.48 16.48
N VAL A 169 -2.77 -10.47 16.24
CA VAL A 169 -2.49 -11.87 16.61
C VAL A 169 -1.22 -12.34 15.88
N ARG A 170 -1.15 -12.09 14.57
CA ARG A 170 0.01 -12.45 13.76
C ARG A 170 1.30 -11.75 14.23
N VAL A 171 1.23 -10.45 14.51
CA VAL A 171 2.37 -9.68 15.03
C VAL A 171 2.88 -10.26 16.35
N LYS A 172 1.98 -10.64 17.27
CA LYS A 172 2.36 -11.28 18.54
C LYS A 172 3.11 -12.58 18.31
N ASP A 173 2.64 -13.41 17.37
CA ASP A 173 3.31 -14.68 17.06
C ASP A 173 4.72 -14.42 16.50
N ILE A 174 4.89 -13.40 15.67
CA ILE A 174 6.19 -12.98 15.14
C ILE A 174 7.10 -12.52 16.28
N LEU A 175 6.65 -11.60 17.12
CA LEU A 175 7.44 -11.07 18.24
C LEU A 175 7.86 -12.17 19.23
N ASN A 176 6.99 -13.13 19.50
CA ASN A 176 7.30 -14.28 20.33
C ASN A 176 8.37 -15.19 19.69
N LYS A 177 8.28 -15.46 18.39
CA LYS A 177 9.28 -16.25 17.64
C LYS A 177 10.65 -15.57 17.60
N GLU A 178 10.67 -14.25 17.53
CA GLU A 178 11.90 -13.44 17.56
C GLU A 178 12.41 -13.15 19.00
N ASN A 179 11.73 -13.68 20.03
CA ASN A 179 12.05 -13.47 21.45
C ASN A 179 12.10 -11.99 21.88
N VAL A 180 11.27 -11.14 21.27
CA VAL A 180 11.17 -9.71 21.58
C VAL A 180 10.14 -9.48 22.67
N LYS A 181 10.53 -8.82 23.77
CA LYS A 181 9.59 -8.35 24.78
C LYS A 181 8.81 -7.14 24.25
N PHE A 182 7.51 -7.11 24.47
CA PHE A 182 6.68 -6.02 23.93
C PHE A 182 5.53 -5.61 24.85
N ASP A 183 5.22 -4.33 24.83
CA ASP A 183 3.97 -3.80 25.37
C ASP A 183 2.86 -3.87 24.31
N LYS A 184 1.76 -4.52 24.64
CA LYS A 184 0.61 -4.69 23.74
C LYS A 184 0.02 -3.35 23.30
N LYS A 185 0.02 -2.33 24.18
CA LYS A 185 -0.52 -1.00 23.85
C LYS A 185 0.31 -0.33 22.75
N VAL A 186 1.65 -0.38 22.91
CA VAL A 186 2.58 0.18 21.94
C VAL A 186 2.43 -0.48 20.56
N VAL A 187 2.36 -1.82 20.54
CA VAL A 187 2.15 -2.56 19.28
C VAL A 187 0.82 -2.19 18.63
N MET A 188 -0.25 -2.00 19.41
CA MET A 188 -1.53 -1.56 18.87
C MET A 188 -1.48 -0.16 18.28
N GLU A 189 -0.78 0.78 18.92
CA GLU A 189 -0.62 2.15 18.42
C GLU A 189 0.17 2.17 17.09
N VAL A 190 1.28 1.43 17.01
CA VAL A 190 2.02 1.24 15.74
C VAL A 190 1.11 0.70 14.65
N LEU A 191 0.31 -0.31 14.99
CA LEU A 191 -0.60 -0.95 14.05
C LEU A 191 -1.67 0.04 13.55
N PHE A 192 -2.32 0.79 14.42
CA PHE A 192 -3.34 1.77 14.03
C PHE A 192 -2.75 2.94 13.25
N LYS A 193 -1.55 3.38 13.61
CA LYS A 193 -0.85 4.48 12.92
C LYS A 193 -0.57 4.16 11.44
N TYR A 194 -0.13 2.93 11.15
CA TYR A 194 0.28 2.56 9.79
C TYR A 194 -0.77 1.74 9.02
N PHE A 195 -1.90 1.43 9.63
CA PHE A 195 -3.00 0.73 8.96
C PHE A 195 -3.44 1.49 7.69
N PRO A 196 -3.65 0.81 6.53
CA PRO A 196 -3.62 -0.64 6.29
C PRO A 196 -2.28 -1.16 5.74
N ASP A 197 -1.18 -0.43 5.87
CA ASP A 197 0.14 -0.82 5.37
C ASP A 197 0.81 -1.82 6.35
N TRP A 198 0.54 -3.10 6.15
CA TRP A 198 1.11 -4.19 6.96
C TRP A 198 2.64 -4.29 6.86
N ARG A 199 3.19 -3.94 5.69
CA ARG A 199 4.64 -3.93 5.45
C ARG A 199 5.30 -2.91 6.37
N ARG A 200 4.77 -1.69 6.41
CA ARG A 200 5.30 -0.61 7.26
C ARG A 200 5.19 -0.96 8.74
N VAL A 201 4.06 -1.56 9.17
CA VAL A 201 3.91 -2.04 10.55
C VAL A 201 5.03 -3.02 10.93
N LEU A 202 5.29 -4.04 10.12
CA LEU A 202 6.34 -5.03 10.40
C LEU A 202 7.74 -4.41 10.39
N ASN A 203 8.05 -3.54 9.44
CA ASN A 203 9.35 -2.87 9.37
C ASN A 203 9.60 -1.98 10.59
N GLU A 204 8.59 -1.22 11.04
CA GLU A 204 8.70 -0.40 12.24
C GLU A 204 8.89 -1.26 13.50
N LEU A 205 8.12 -2.33 13.64
CA LEU A 205 8.27 -3.24 14.78
C LEU A 205 9.64 -3.93 14.77
N GLN A 206 10.14 -4.33 13.59
CA GLN A 206 11.49 -4.89 13.46
C GLN A 206 12.56 -3.86 13.82
N ARG A 207 12.41 -2.62 13.37
CA ARG A 207 13.32 -1.52 13.76
C ARG A 207 13.34 -1.30 15.27
N TYR A 208 12.17 -1.27 15.91
CA TYR A 208 12.08 -1.11 17.35
C TYR A 208 12.61 -2.31 18.13
N SER A 209 12.50 -3.51 17.57
CA SER A 209 13.01 -4.73 18.21
C SER A 209 14.54 -4.78 18.33
N ALA A 210 15.28 -3.94 17.59
CA ALA A 210 16.73 -3.88 17.65
C ALA A 210 17.27 -3.52 19.06
N SER A 211 16.47 -2.85 19.90
CA SER A 211 16.78 -2.60 21.32
C SER A 211 16.47 -3.77 22.27
N GLY A 212 15.93 -4.89 21.73
CA GLY A 212 15.52 -6.08 22.49
C GLY A 212 14.15 -5.99 23.15
N GLN A 213 13.53 -4.85 23.18
CA GLN A 213 12.18 -4.66 23.73
C GLN A 213 11.43 -3.52 23.03
N ILE A 214 10.10 -3.65 22.98
CA ILE A 214 9.19 -2.63 22.46
C ILE A 214 8.38 -2.10 23.65
N ASP A 215 8.71 -0.92 24.14
CA ASP A 215 8.11 -0.30 25.33
C ASP A 215 7.51 1.08 25.08
N ALA A 216 6.91 1.66 26.12
CA ALA A 216 6.24 2.96 26.04
C ALA A 216 7.20 4.14 25.74
N GLY A 217 8.50 4.00 25.97
CA GLY A 217 9.49 5.03 25.61
C GLY A 217 9.54 5.29 24.12
N MET A 218 9.05 4.33 23.29
CA MET A 218 8.96 4.48 21.84
C MET A 218 7.74 5.26 21.37
N LEU A 219 6.72 5.42 22.23
CA LEU A 219 5.53 6.20 21.93
C LEU A 219 5.80 7.68 21.74
N THR A 220 6.83 8.22 22.36
CA THR A 220 7.28 9.59 22.13
C THR A 220 7.73 9.85 20.68
N ASN A 221 8.25 8.81 20.01
CA ASN A 221 8.59 8.85 18.59
C ASN A 221 7.42 8.48 17.67
N LEU A 222 6.33 7.97 18.25
CA LEU A 222 5.12 7.57 17.55
C LEU A 222 4.00 8.62 17.68
N GLN A 223 4.25 9.77 18.31
CA GLN A 223 3.22 10.80 18.43
C GLN A 223 2.55 10.98 17.07
N GLU A 224 1.27 10.65 17.05
CA GLU A 224 0.41 10.97 15.91
C GLU A 224 0.62 12.43 15.61
N VAL A 225 0.79 12.74 14.33
CA VAL A 225 0.60 14.08 13.81
C VAL A 225 -0.67 14.60 14.46
N ASN A 226 -0.55 15.39 15.53
CA ASN A 226 -1.71 15.83 16.31
C ASN A 226 -2.47 16.87 15.48
N ILE A 227 -3.25 16.34 14.51
CA ILE A 227 -3.99 17.18 13.55
C ILE A 227 -4.94 18.12 14.28
N ASN A 228 -5.45 17.72 15.45
CA ASN A 228 -6.34 18.57 16.24
C ASN A 228 -5.60 19.79 16.81
N GLU A 229 -4.35 19.62 17.23
CA GLU A 229 -3.48 20.72 17.66
C GLU A 229 -3.21 21.68 16.51
N LEU A 230 -2.87 21.15 15.33
CA LEU A 230 -2.72 21.94 14.11
C LEU A 230 -4.00 22.72 13.77
N MET A 231 -5.16 22.06 13.76
CA MET A 231 -6.44 22.69 13.45
C MET A 231 -6.79 23.81 14.44
N GLN A 232 -6.46 23.63 15.71
CA GLN A 232 -6.62 24.67 16.74
C GLN A 232 -5.67 25.85 16.52
N ALA A 233 -4.41 25.58 16.21
CA ALA A 233 -3.42 26.62 15.91
C ALA A 233 -3.80 27.41 14.65
N LEU A 234 -4.30 26.73 13.60
CA LEU A 234 -4.81 27.38 12.38
C LEU A 234 -6.02 28.28 12.68
N LYS A 235 -6.98 27.81 13.49
CA LYS A 235 -8.15 28.59 13.92
C LYS A 235 -7.75 29.85 14.69
N LYS A 236 -6.77 29.73 15.59
CA LYS A 236 -6.25 30.86 16.38
C LYS A 236 -5.28 31.75 15.62
N LYS A 237 -4.85 31.33 14.42
CA LYS A 237 -3.85 32.01 13.59
C LYS A 237 -2.48 32.13 14.27
N GLU A 238 -2.10 31.13 15.06
CA GLU A 238 -0.84 31.08 15.81
C GLU A 238 0.28 30.56 14.90
N PHE A 239 0.86 31.44 14.06
CA PHE A 239 1.88 31.07 13.08
C PHE A 239 3.10 30.33 13.67
N THR A 240 3.59 30.76 14.84
CA THR A 240 4.74 30.12 15.51
C THR A 240 4.45 28.65 15.85
N VAL A 241 3.26 28.38 16.39
CA VAL A 241 2.82 27.02 16.73
C VAL A 241 2.69 26.14 15.48
N VAL A 242 2.13 26.73 14.41
CA VAL A 242 2.00 26.03 13.11
C VAL A 242 3.36 25.69 12.54
N ARG A 243 4.33 26.60 12.62
CA ARG A 243 5.72 26.35 12.17
C ARG A 243 6.38 25.25 12.98
N GLU A 244 6.32 25.31 14.29
CA GLU A 244 6.90 24.28 15.19
C GLU A 244 6.26 22.93 14.91
N TRP A 245 4.95 22.89 14.72
CA TRP A 245 4.24 21.67 14.37
C TRP A 245 4.75 21.06 13.06
N ILE A 246 4.97 21.87 12.01
CA ILE A 246 5.52 21.39 10.73
C ILE A 246 6.91 20.80 10.94
N VAL A 247 7.81 21.51 11.61
CA VAL A 247 9.20 21.05 11.86
C VAL A 247 9.21 19.69 12.56
N HIS A 248 8.33 19.45 13.53
CA HIS A 248 8.23 18.17 14.23
C HIS A 248 7.63 17.05 13.40
N ASN A 249 6.80 17.36 12.38
CA ASN A 249 6.08 16.39 11.57
C ASN A 249 6.61 16.24 10.14
N LEU A 250 7.68 16.94 9.78
CA LEU A 250 8.24 16.94 8.42
C LEU A 250 8.83 15.60 7.98
N ASN A 251 9.10 14.68 8.91
CA ASN A 251 9.52 13.31 8.61
C ASN A 251 8.40 12.45 8.00
N ASP A 252 7.14 12.92 8.05
CA ASP A 252 6.03 12.30 7.35
C ASP A 252 5.96 12.82 5.90
N ASP A 253 5.48 11.98 5.00
CA ASP A 253 5.23 12.33 3.59
C ASP A 253 4.30 13.56 3.52
N PRO A 254 4.69 14.67 2.87
CA PRO A 254 3.85 15.86 2.70
C PRO A 254 2.45 15.56 2.15
N SER A 255 2.34 14.59 1.24
CA SER A 255 1.06 14.15 0.68
C SER A 255 0.13 13.58 1.75
N ARG A 256 0.69 12.88 2.74
CA ARG A 256 -0.06 12.33 3.87
C ARG A 256 -0.55 13.43 4.82
N ILE A 257 0.27 14.44 5.06
CA ILE A 257 -0.12 15.60 5.88
C ILE A 257 -1.29 16.33 5.20
N ILE A 258 -1.17 16.64 3.92
CA ILE A 258 -2.22 17.28 3.11
C ILE A 258 -3.51 16.44 3.16
N ARG A 259 -3.41 15.13 3.02
CA ARG A 259 -4.56 14.24 3.09
C ARG A 259 -5.23 14.26 4.47
N ASN A 260 -4.45 14.23 5.54
CA ASN A 260 -4.98 14.31 6.90
C ASN A 260 -5.70 15.65 7.16
N ILE A 261 -5.15 16.74 6.66
CA ILE A 261 -5.81 18.07 6.74
C ILE A 261 -7.15 18.02 6.01
N TYR A 262 -7.16 17.52 4.76
CA TYR A 262 -8.38 17.38 3.96
C TYR A 262 -9.48 16.57 4.68
N ASP A 263 -9.10 15.41 5.25
CA ASP A 263 -10.06 14.52 5.94
C ASP A 263 -10.67 15.16 7.19
N ASN A 264 -10.01 16.19 7.78
CA ASN A 264 -10.48 16.92 8.97
C ASN A 264 -11.14 18.28 8.65
N LEU A 265 -11.21 18.70 7.37
CA LEU A 265 -11.80 19.97 7.00
C LEU A 265 -13.27 20.09 7.41
N TYR A 266 -14.07 19.04 7.16
CA TYR A 266 -15.51 19.05 7.41
C TYR A 266 -15.89 19.28 8.87
N ASP A 267 -15.05 18.81 9.79
CA ASP A 267 -15.30 18.95 11.23
C ASP A 267 -14.87 20.32 11.76
N ASN A 268 -13.86 20.95 11.17
CA ASN A 268 -13.19 22.14 11.71
C ASN A 268 -13.43 23.43 10.92
N VAL A 269 -13.87 23.34 9.66
CA VAL A 269 -13.98 24.48 8.74
C VAL A 269 -15.44 24.79 8.41
N ASP A 270 -15.77 26.08 8.24
CA ASP A 270 -17.09 26.51 7.77
C ASP A 270 -17.36 25.98 6.36
N ALA A 271 -18.56 25.43 6.17
CA ALA A 271 -18.94 24.76 4.91
C ALA A 271 -18.78 25.66 3.68
N SER A 272 -18.96 26.96 3.82
CA SER A 272 -18.85 27.95 2.73
C SER A 272 -17.41 28.10 2.21
N THR A 273 -16.39 27.81 3.04
CA THR A 273 -14.97 27.99 2.70
C THR A 273 -14.23 26.65 2.45
N ILE A 274 -14.88 25.50 2.64
CA ILE A 274 -14.29 24.19 2.34
C ILE A 274 -13.82 24.08 0.88
N PRO A 275 -14.62 24.48 -0.15
CA PRO A 275 -14.15 24.39 -1.53
C PRO A 275 -12.87 25.17 -1.77
N HIS A 276 -12.71 26.32 -1.13
CA HIS A 276 -11.51 27.14 -1.24
C HIS A 276 -10.30 26.48 -0.59
N ALA A 277 -10.47 25.90 0.61
CA ALA A 277 -9.44 25.11 1.27
C ALA A 277 -8.96 23.93 0.40
N VAL A 278 -9.89 23.26 -0.29
CA VAL A 278 -9.55 22.13 -1.19
C VAL A 278 -8.69 22.59 -2.36
N VAL A 279 -8.98 23.75 -2.95
CA VAL A 279 -8.19 24.32 -4.06
C VAL A 279 -6.76 24.62 -3.59
N ILE A 280 -6.60 25.25 -2.42
CA ILE A 280 -5.28 25.52 -1.83
C ILE A 280 -4.52 24.21 -1.61
N LEU A 281 -5.13 23.22 -0.97
CA LEU A 281 -4.48 21.93 -0.73
C LEU A 281 -4.06 21.22 -2.02
N ALA A 282 -4.89 21.27 -3.07
CA ALA A 282 -4.58 20.69 -4.37
C ALA A 282 -3.38 21.36 -5.04
N GLU A 283 -3.31 22.70 -4.98
CA GLU A 283 -2.21 23.48 -5.54
C GLU A 283 -0.87 23.17 -4.84
N TYR A 284 -0.85 23.14 -3.51
CA TYR A 284 0.36 22.84 -2.75
C TYR A 284 0.72 21.35 -2.80
N SER A 285 -0.24 20.45 -2.98
CA SER A 285 0.02 19.03 -3.28
C SER A 285 0.74 18.88 -4.62
N TYR A 286 0.32 19.60 -5.64
CA TYR A 286 1.01 19.63 -6.94
C TYR A 286 2.42 20.22 -6.82
N LYS A 287 2.57 21.35 -6.13
CA LYS A 287 3.87 21.99 -5.89
C LYS A 287 4.84 21.08 -5.14
N SER A 288 4.35 20.24 -4.22
CA SER A 288 5.19 19.30 -3.44
C SER A 288 6.00 18.32 -4.32
N ALA A 289 5.57 18.06 -5.54
CA ALA A 289 6.33 17.21 -6.47
C ALA A 289 7.59 17.88 -7.05
N PHE A 290 7.71 19.22 -6.95
CA PHE A 290 8.74 19.99 -7.65
C PHE A 290 9.56 20.90 -6.74
N VAL A 291 9.16 21.10 -5.48
CA VAL A 291 9.86 22.00 -4.56
C VAL A 291 11.11 21.35 -3.98
N ALA A 292 12.15 22.17 -3.77
CA ALA A 292 13.37 21.74 -3.09
C ALA A 292 13.21 21.65 -1.57
N ASP A 293 12.29 22.43 -0.99
CA ASP A 293 12.05 22.51 0.44
C ASP A 293 10.57 22.31 0.76
N HIS A 294 10.28 21.15 1.34
CA HIS A 294 8.92 20.78 1.74
C HIS A 294 8.41 21.54 2.96
N GLU A 295 9.30 22.00 3.84
CA GLU A 295 8.93 22.80 5.02
C GLU A 295 8.32 24.12 4.58
N ILE A 296 9.04 24.85 3.74
CA ILE A 296 8.58 26.14 3.21
C ILE A 296 7.27 25.98 2.44
N ASN A 297 7.16 24.96 1.61
CA ASN A 297 5.95 24.69 0.83
C ASN A 297 4.75 24.40 1.73
N MET A 298 4.91 23.57 2.75
CA MET A 298 3.83 23.23 3.68
C MET A 298 3.45 24.43 4.55
N LEU A 299 4.44 25.21 5.02
CA LEU A 299 4.19 26.41 5.81
C LEU A 299 3.44 27.46 4.99
N ALA A 300 3.76 27.64 3.72
CA ALA A 300 3.04 28.53 2.81
C ALA A 300 1.60 28.07 2.62
N CYS A 301 1.36 26.77 2.42
CA CYS A 301 0.02 26.18 2.33
C CYS A 301 -0.82 26.50 3.57
N LEU A 302 -0.30 26.25 4.76
CA LEU A 302 -1.03 26.45 6.00
C LEU A 302 -1.25 27.93 6.32
N THR A 303 -0.30 28.79 5.93
CA THR A 303 -0.45 30.25 6.05
C THR A 303 -1.56 30.77 5.16
N GLU A 304 -1.66 30.25 3.95
CA GLU A 304 -2.75 30.61 3.02
C GLU A 304 -4.11 30.14 3.53
N ILE A 305 -4.19 28.92 4.06
CA ILE A 305 -5.38 28.39 4.73
C ILE A 305 -5.78 29.29 5.92
N MET A 306 -4.83 29.69 6.78
CA MET A 306 -5.09 30.59 7.91
C MET A 306 -5.66 31.95 7.47
N SER A 307 -5.23 32.46 6.30
CA SER A 307 -5.65 33.77 5.81
C SER A 307 -7.01 33.74 5.13
N GLN A 308 -7.33 32.69 4.40
CA GLN A 308 -8.45 32.65 3.45
C GLN A 308 -9.61 31.75 3.89
N VAL A 309 -9.40 30.87 4.86
CA VAL A 309 -10.39 29.88 5.31
C VAL A 309 -10.99 30.29 6.65
N LYS A 310 -12.32 30.16 6.78
CA LYS A 310 -13.03 30.40 8.04
C LYS A 310 -13.17 29.08 8.80
N PHE A 311 -12.69 29.06 10.02
CA PHE A 311 -12.83 27.93 10.94
C PHE A 311 -14.14 28.07 11.76
N LYS A 312 -14.73 26.92 12.13
CA LYS A 312 -15.93 26.86 12.99
C LYS A 312 -15.65 27.36 14.40
#